data_e083757efe597823ab9bb388335a70df
#
_entry.id   e083757efe597823ab9bb388335a70df
#
_cell.length_a   1.000
_cell.length_b   1.000
_cell.length_c   1.000
_cell.angle_alpha   90.00
_cell.angle_beta   90.00
_cell.angle_gamma   90.00
#
_symmetry.space_group_name_H-M   'P 1'
#
loop_
_entity.id
_entity.type
_entity.pdbx_description
1 polymer ?
#
loop_
_entity_poly.entity_id
_entity_poly.type
_entity_poly.pdbx_seq_one_letter_code
_entity_poly.pdbx_strand_id
1 'polypeptide(L)'
;MKDISFIDTTLRDGQQSLWALNMKTEAMLGAAAQMDRIGFESMEFFVSIFLKKYVREHKENPWTWLREGAKLFRNTRLRNHGGLHGSGAMEKLPQSAMKLFAERVVAYGVTLTRTSNCWNDFEELRGEVIDLRQLGMDTVVNLIYSVSPRHTDEYYA
;
A
#
# COMPACT_ATOMS: atom_id res chain seq x y z
N MET A 1 -28.58 -2.29 11.71
CA MET A 1 -27.95 -2.23 10.36
C MET A 1 -26.47 -2.42 10.59
N LYS A 2 -25.77 -3.21 9.76
CA LYS A 2 -24.31 -3.24 9.81
C LYS A 2 -23.81 -1.97 9.12
N ASP A 3 -22.98 -1.19 9.80
CA ASP A 3 -22.31 -0.05 9.18
C ASP A 3 -21.34 -0.55 8.12
N ILE A 4 -21.37 0.08 6.95
CA ILE A 4 -20.49 -0.24 5.83
C ILE A 4 -19.44 0.86 5.74
N SER A 5 -18.17 0.48 5.81
CA SER A 5 -17.05 1.39 5.61
C SER A 5 -16.47 1.24 4.20
N PHE A 6 -15.94 2.33 3.66
CA PHE A 6 -15.33 2.35 2.34
C PHE A 6 -13.83 2.62 2.45
N ILE A 7 -13.07 1.93 1.63
CA ILE A 7 -11.63 2.16 1.44
C ILE A 7 -11.44 2.73 0.05
N ASP A 8 -10.83 3.89 -0.04
CA ASP A 8 -10.50 4.49 -1.34
C ASP A 8 -9.17 3.97 -1.88
N THR A 9 -9.10 3.74 -3.18
CA THR A 9 -7.88 3.28 -3.86
C THR A 9 -7.49 4.17 -5.04
N THR A 10 -8.13 5.33 -5.18
CA THR A 10 -7.97 6.22 -6.35
C THR A 10 -6.52 6.64 -6.58
N LEU A 11 -5.85 7.12 -5.52
CA LEU A 11 -4.47 7.63 -5.62
C LEU A 11 -3.41 6.53 -5.71
N ARG A 12 -3.77 5.28 -5.53
CA ARG A 12 -2.88 4.13 -5.74
C ARG A 12 -3.32 3.29 -6.92
N ASP A 13 -4.44 2.57 -6.83
CA ASP A 13 -4.89 1.63 -7.86
C ASP A 13 -5.49 2.36 -9.07
N GLY A 14 -6.32 3.36 -8.83
CA GLY A 14 -6.95 4.15 -9.90
C GLY A 14 -5.90 4.77 -10.81
N GLN A 15 -4.90 5.45 -10.26
CA GLN A 15 -3.83 6.01 -11.09
C GLN A 15 -2.92 4.95 -11.72
N GLN A 16 -2.69 3.83 -11.05
CA GLN A 16 -1.89 2.75 -11.61
C GLN A 16 -2.59 2.11 -12.81
N SER A 17 -3.87 1.79 -12.66
CA SER A 17 -4.64 1.01 -13.64
C SER A 17 -5.15 1.85 -14.80
N LEU A 18 -5.54 3.10 -14.55
CA LEU A 18 -6.15 3.97 -15.56
C LEU A 18 -5.15 4.95 -16.18
N TRP A 19 -4.11 5.35 -15.45
CA TRP A 19 -3.17 6.38 -15.88
C TRP A 19 -1.72 5.88 -15.96
N ALA A 20 -1.50 4.58 -15.83
CA ALA A 20 -0.17 3.96 -15.87
C ALA A 20 0.84 4.66 -14.94
N LEU A 21 0.42 5.07 -13.74
CA LEU A 21 1.20 5.82 -12.76
C LEU A 21 1.64 7.21 -13.25
N ASN A 22 0.90 7.85 -14.15
CA ASN A 22 1.26 9.16 -14.70
C ASN A 22 0.69 10.35 -13.92
N MET A 23 0.03 10.12 -12.79
CA MET A 23 -0.41 11.22 -11.93
C MET A 23 0.80 11.82 -11.20
N LYS A 24 1.07 13.09 -11.43
CA LYS A 24 2.16 13.81 -10.78
C LYS A 24 1.82 14.13 -9.32
N THR A 25 2.85 14.27 -8.50
CA THR A 25 2.71 14.63 -7.08
C THR A 25 1.82 15.85 -6.87
N GLU A 26 1.97 16.89 -7.68
CA GLU A 26 1.16 18.12 -7.59
C GLU A 26 -0.33 17.85 -7.77
N ALA A 27 -0.72 17.01 -8.73
CA ALA A 27 -2.11 16.65 -8.97
C ALA A 27 -2.71 15.87 -7.80
N MET A 28 -1.96 14.94 -7.23
CA MET A 28 -2.38 14.18 -6.05
C MET A 28 -2.53 15.09 -4.82
N LEU A 29 -1.59 15.99 -4.59
CA LEU A 29 -1.66 16.96 -3.49
C LEU A 29 -2.88 17.88 -3.64
N GLY A 30 -3.21 18.30 -4.86
CA GLY A 30 -4.38 19.14 -5.14
C GLY A 30 -5.71 18.48 -4.77
N ALA A 31 -5.82 17.16 -4.90
CA ALA A 31 -7.01 16.40 -4.56
C ALA A 31 -7.08 15.97 -3.07
N ALA A 32 -5.94 15.80 -2.42
CA ALA A 32 -5.79 15.12 -1.13
C ALA A 32 -6.70 15.69 -0.03
N ALA A 33 -6.74 17.00 0.15
CA ALA A 33 -7.54 17.64 1.21
C ALA A 33 -9.06 17.50 0.97
N GLN A 34 -9.50 17.36 -0.27
CA GLN A 34 -10.91 17.11 -0.59
C GLN A 34 -11.25 15.65 -0.28
N MET A 35 -10.37 14.73 -0.65
CA MET A 35 -10.55 13.29 -0.41
C MET A 35 -10.59 12.96 1.08
N ASP A 36 -9.77 13.62 1.90
CA ASP A 36 -9.76 13.44 3.36
C ASP A 36 -11.11 13.78 4.03
N ARG A 37 -11.93 14.63 3.40
CA ARG A 37 -13.24 15.05 3.93
C ARG A 37 -14.39 14.12 3.55
N ILE A 38 -14.17 13.15 2.66
CA ILE A 38 -15.24 12.25 2.21
C ILE A 38 -15.66 11.25 3.29
N GLY A 39 -14.77 10.92 4.22
CA GLY A 39 -15.07 10.00 5.33
C GLY A 39 -14.77 8.54 5.01
N PHE A 40 -13.76 8.27 4.21
CA PHE A 40 -13.25 6.92 4.01
C PHE A 40 -12.64 6.38 5.31
N GLU A 41 -12.79 5.09 5.56
CA GLU A 41 -12.12 4.39 6.67
C GLU A 41 -10.59 4.45 6.51
N SER A 42 -10.12 4.18 5.31
CA SER A 42 -8.73 4.33 4.94
C SER A 42 -8.57 4.59 3.45
N MET A 43 -7.39 5.02 3.05
CA MET A 43 -7.04 5.26 1.65
C MET A 43 -5.74 4.55 1.30
N GLU A 44 -5.74 3.79 0.20
CA GLU A 44 -4.48 3.32 -0.38
C GLU A 44 -3.71 4.49 -0.99
N PHE A 45 -2.63 4.82 -0.33
CA PHE A 45 -1.92 6.06 -0.54
C PHE A 45 -0.62 5.86 -1.31
N PHE A 46 0.01 4.70 -1.13
CA PHE A 46 1.32 4.44 -1.68
C PHE A 46 1.54 2.95 -1.99
N VAL A 47 2.47 2.71 -2.89
CA VAL A 47 3.01 1.39 -3.21
C VAL A 47 4.45 1.54 -3.72
N SER A 48 5.31 0.60 -3.44
CA SER A 48 6.74 0.67 -3.79
C SER A 48 7.01 0.82 -5.30
N ILE A 49 6.11 0.36 -6.15
CA ILE A 49 6.23 0.49 -7.62
C ILE A 49 6.30 1.97 -8.08
N PHE A 50 5.75 2.90 -7.30
CA PHE A 50 5.83 4.33 -7.59
C PHE A 50 7.27 4.84 -7.64
N LEU A 51 8.17 4.29 -6.81
CA LEU A 51 9.55 4.75 -6.70
C LEU A 51 10.24 4.80 -8.07
N LYS A 52 10.13 3.71 -8.84
CA LYS A 52 10.79 3.59 -10.14
C LYS A 52 10.23 4.59 -11.17
N LYS A 53 8.90 4.67 -11.25
CA LYS A 53 8.21 5.55 -12.19
C LYS A 53 8.50 7.03 -11.90
N TYR A 54 8.37 7.42 -10.65
CA TYR A 54 8.58 8.81 -10.23
C TYR A 54 10.02 9.27 -10.46
N VAL A 55 11.00 8.45 -10.09
CA VAL A 55 12.40 8.81 -10.30
C VAL A 55 12.78 8.84 -11.78
N ARG A 56 12.40 7.81 -12.54
CA ARG A 56 12.89 7.64 -13.92
C ARG A 56 12.15 8.50 -14.94
N GLU A 57 10.85 8.60 -14.81
CA GLU A 57 10.01 9.24 -15.83
C GLU A 57 9.53 10.62 -15.40
N HIS A 58 8.94 10.74 -14.22
CA HIS A 58 8.46 12.04 -13.73
C HIS A 58 9.57 12.99 -13.31
N LYS A 59 10.77 12.46 -12.97
CA LYS A 59 11.89 13.22 -12.40
C LYS A 59 11.51 13.87 -11.07
N GLU A 60 10.64 13.20 -10.31
CA GLU A 60 10.16 13.63 -9.01
C GLU A 60 10.75 12.76 -7.89
N ASN A 61 10.89 13.33 -6.71
CA ASN A 61 11.21 12.59 -5.51
C ASN A 61 9.92 11.96 -4.95
N PRO A 62 9.78 10.62 -4.97
CA PRO A 62 8.55 9.94 -4.52
C PRO A 62 8.26 10.15 -3.03
N TRP A 63 9.27 10.46 -2.22
CA TRP A 63 9.10 10.76 -0.80
C TRP A 63 8.39 12.11 -0.58
N THR A 64 8.39 13.00 -1.56
CA THR A 64 7.66 14.27 -1.49
C THR A 64 6.17 14.02 -1.37
N TRP A 65 5.61 13.12 -2.18
CA TRP A 65 4.21 12.71 -2.07
C TRP A 65 3.88 12.16 -0.68
N LEU A 66 4.67 11.20 -0.18
CA LEU A 66 4.45 10.62 1.14
C LEU A 66 4.50 11.67 2.26
N ARG A 67 5.53 12.51 2.26
CA ARG A 67 5.75 13.49 3.32
C ARG A 67 4.72 14.61 3.32
N GLU A 68 4.45 15.19 2.15
CA GLU A 68 3.55 16.35 2.06
C GLU A 68 2.09 15.89 1.98
N GLY A 69 1.81 14.82 1.27
CA GLY A 69 0.48 14.25 1.17
C GLY A 69 -0.06 13.75 2.51
N ALA A 70 0.77 13.03 3.28
CA ALA A 70 0.35 12.54 4.59
C ALA A 70 -0.10 13.65 5.56
N LYS A 71 0.43 14.87 5.43
CA LYS A 71 0.00 16.02 6.26
C LYS A 71 -1.40 16.53 5.92
N LEU A 72 -1.89 16.22 4.73
CA LEU A 72 -3.20 16.67 4.25
C LEU A 72 -4.33 15.74 4.68
N PHE A 73 -4.02 14.50 5.03
CA PHE A 73 -4.97 13.52 5.54
C PHE A 73 -4.96 13.53 7.08
N ARG A 74 -6.04 14.03 7.67
CA ARG A 74 -6.20 14.17 9.12
C ARG A 74 -7.32 13.29 9.68
N ASN A 75 -8.25 12.91 8.81
CA ASN A 75 -9.44 12.14 9.17
C ASN A 75 -9.39 10.72 8.61
N THR A 76 -8.66 10.52 7.51
CA THR A 76 -8.58 9.25 6.79
C THR A 76 -7.25 8.57 7.08
N ARG A 77 -7.27 7.33 7.54
CA ARG A 77 -6.07 6.55 7.78
C ARG A 77 -5.39 6.19 6.45
N LEU A 78 -4.10 6.43 6.36
CA LEU A 78 -3.34 6.15 5.14
C LEU A 78 -2.80 4.72 5.15
N ARG A 79 -2.92 4.05 4.00
CA ARG A 79 -2.52 2.68 3.80
C ARG A 79 -1.50 2.54 2.66
N ASN A 80 -0.41 1.82 2.94
CA ASN A 80 0.49 1.32 1.92
C ASN A 80 -0.09 0.05 1.28
N HIS A 81 0.25 -0.20 0.03
CA HIS A 81 -0.02 -1.47 -0.63
C HIS A 81 1.28 -2.25 -0.79
N GLY A 82 1.28 -3.49 -0.31
CA GLY A 82 2.44 -4.38 -0.29
C GLY A 82 3.16 -4.40 1.04
N GLY A 83 3.83 -5.51 1.30
CA GLY A 83 4.58 -5.79 2.52
C GLY A 83 6.09 -5.74 2.31
N LEU A 84 6.82 -6.40 3.22
CA LEU A 84 8.29 -6.48 3.22
C LEU A 84 8.84 -7.44 2.17
N HIS A 85 8.04 -8.44 1.77
CA HIS A 85 8.44 -9.46 0.81
C HIS A 85 8.01 -9.08 -0.63
N GLY A 86 7.40 -7.92 -0.78
CA GLY A 86 6.99 -7.40 -2.07
C GLY A 86 8.17 -7.03 -2.97
N SER A 87 7.89 -6.97 -4.24
CA SER A 87 8.86 -6.49 -5.21
C SER A 87 8.82 -4.97 -5.30
N GLY A 88 9.93 -4.31 -5.11
CA GLY A 88 10.08 -2.92 -5.49
C GLY A 88 10.01 -2.80 -7.01
N ALA A 89 8.89 -2.31 -7.53
CA ALA A 89 8.70 -2.15 -8.97
C ALA A 89 8.85 -3.45 -9.77
N MET A 90 8.30 -4.56 -9.28
CA MET A 90 8.38 -5.91 -9.87
C MET A 90 9.78 -6.56 -9.83
N GLU A 91 10.71 -5.98 -9.11
CA GLU A 91 12.04 -6.53 -8.88
C GLU A 91 12.18 -6.98 -7.43
N LYS A 92 12.74 -8.14 -7.19
CA LYS A 92 13.00 -8.63 -5.84
C LYS A 92 14.11 -7.78 -5.21
N LEU A 93 13.77 -7.07 -4.15
CA LEU A 93 14.74 -6.30 -3.37
C LEU A 93 15.21 -7.11 -2.16
N PRO A 94 16.45 -6.83 -1.65
CA PRO A 94 16.88 -7.38 -0.37
C PRO A 94 15.90 -6.99 0.75
N GLN A 95 15.63 -7.91 1.68
CA GLN A 95 14.74 -7.68 2.81
C GLN A 95 15.15 -6.46 3.65
N SER A 96 16.46 -6.24 3.81
CA SER A 96 16.98 -5.06 4.51
C SER A 96 16.57 -3.74 3.84
N ALA A 97 16.53 -3.68 2.51
CA ALA A 97 16.08 -2.51 1.78
C ALA A 97 14.56 -2.30 1.94
N MET A 98 13.78 -3.39 1.93
CA MET A 98 12.32 -3.33 2.15
C MET A 98 12.00 -2.90 3.59
N LYS A 99 12.79 -3.33 4.57
CA LYS A 99 12.65 -2.88 5.95
C LYS A 99 12.90 -1.37 6.09
N LEU A 100 13.99 -0.86 5.53
CA LEU A 100 14.26 0.58 5.49
C LEU A 100 13.15 1.37 4.78
N PHE A 101 12.60 0.81 3.72
CA PHE A 101 11.45 1.39 3.04
C PHE A 101 10.23 1.48 3.97
N ALA A 102 9.86 0.40 4.66
CA ALA A 102 8.73 0.38 5.58
C ALA A 102 8.94 1.33 6.77
N GLU A 103 10.14 1.38 7.34
CA GLU A 103 10.50 2.34 8.39
C GLU A 103 10.27 3.79 7.93
N ARG A 104 10.63 4.10 6.70
CA ARG A 104 10.44 5.44 6.12
C ARG A 104 8.97 5.75 5.88
N VAL A 105 8.20 4.78 5.40
CA VAL A 105 6.75 4.90 5.17
C VAL A 105 6.03 5.18 6.49
N VAL A 106 6.36 4.44 7.56
CA VAL A 106 5.83 4.66 8.91
C VAL A 106 6.22 6.05 9.43
N ALA A 107 7.47 6.45 9.27
CA ALA A 107 7.96 7.76 9.72
C ALA A 107 7.21 8.94 9.06
N TYR A 108 6.63 8.73 7.89
CA TYR A 108 5.78 9.73 7.22
C TYR A 108 4.28 9.61 7.59
N GLY A 109 3.92 8.73 8.52
CA GLY A 109 2.54 8.64 9.04
C GLY A 109 1.65 7.61 8.33
N VAL A 110 2.19 6.78 7.44
CA VAL A 110 1.44 5.67 6.83
C VAL A 110 1.66 4.42 7.68
N THR A 111 0.69 4.13 8.56
CA THR A 111 0.80 3.09 9.60
C THR A 111 -0.09 1.89 9.36
N LEU A 112 -0.66 1.76 8.18
CA LEU A 112 -1.44 0.61 7.76
C LEU A 112 -0.89 0.09 6.44
N THR A 113 -0.82 -1.22 6.28
CA THR A 113 -0.49 -1.84 5.00
C THR A 113 -1.45 -2.97 4.65
N ARG A 114 -1.53 -3.28 3.38
CA ARG A 114 -2.18 -4.48 2.87
C ARG A 114 -1.13 -5.35 2.20
N THR A 115 -0.97 -6.57 2.68
CA THR A 115 -0.05 -7.54 2.11
C THR A 115 -0.78 -8.79 1.64
N SER A 116 -0.16 -9.51 0.72
CA SER A 116 -0.61 -10.81 0.24
C SER A 116 0.57 -11.60 -0.28
N ASN A 117 0.47 -12.90 -0.19
CA ASN A 117 1.38 -13.84 -0.84
C ASN A 117 0.62 -14.58 -1.94
N CYS A 118 1.15 -14.61 -3.16
CA CYS A 118 0.46 -15.22 -4.31
C CYS A 118 0.16 -16.71 -4.15
N TRP A 119 0.88 -17.37 -3.24
CA TRP A 119 0.73 -18.79 -2.95
C TRP A 119 -0.06 -19.04 -1.65
N ASN A 120 -0.51 -17.98 -0.98
CA ASN A 120 -1.07 -18.02 0.37
C ASN A 120 -0.17 -18.78 1.36
N ASP A 121 1.13 -18.53 1.31
CA ASP A 121 2.07 -19.09 2.28
C ASP A 121 1.90 -18.37 3.61
N PHE A 122 1.20 -19.02 4.53
CA PHE A 122 0.84 -18.44 5.83
C PHE A 122 2.02 -18.26 6.77
N GLU A 123 3.06 -19.08 6.65
CA GLU A 123 4.26 -18.92 7.49
C GLU A 123 5.06 -17.68 7.06
N GLU A 124 5.21 -17.49 5.75
CA GLU A 124 5.83 -16.28 5.20
C GLU A 124 5.03 -15.03 5.58
N LEU A 125 3.71 -15.04 5.38
CA LEU A 125 2.81 -13.94 5.74
C LEU A 125 2.85 -13.64 7.24
N ARG A 126 2.87 -14.66 8.09
CA ARG A 126 2.95 -14.50 9.54
C ARG A 126 4.24 -13.81 9.96
N GLY A 127 5.37 -14.25 9.41
CA GLY A 127 6.67 -13.63 9.66
C GLY A 127 6.66 -12.15 9.27
N GLU A 128 6.17 -11.85 8.08
CA GLU A 128 6.05 -10.49 7.58
C GLU A 128 5.15 -9.60 8.47
N VAL A 129 4.00 -10.10 8.91
CA VAL A 129 3.09 -9.35 9.80
C VAL A 129 3.77 -9.02 11.13
N ILE A 130 4.54 -9.96 11.69
CA ILE A 130 5.29 -9.74 12.93
C ILE A 130 6.32 -8.62 12.73
N ASP A 131 7.10 -8.68 11.66
CA ASP A 131 8.12 -7.67 11.35
C ASP A 131 7.50 -6.28 11.12
N LEU A 132 6.40 -6.21 10.38
CA LEU A 132 5.69 -4.96 10.13
C LEU A 132 5.12 -4.36 11.43
N ARG A 133 4.57 -5.17 12.31
CA ARG A 133 4.07 -4.72 13.62
C ARG A 133 5.18 -4.14 14.49
N GLN A 134 6.37 -4.74 14.47
CA GLN A 134 7.53 -4.21 15.20
C GLN A 134 7.96 -2.83 14.68
N LEU A 135 7.67 -2.53 13.42
CA LEU A 135 7.91 -1.21 12.82
C LEU A 135 6.77 -0.20 13.09
N GLY A 136 5.71 -0.62 13.77
CA GLY A 136 4.53 0.23 14.05
C GLY A 136 3.50 0.28 12.92
N MET A 137 3.48 -0.74 12.05
CA MET A 137 2.54 -0.83 10.93
C MET A 137 1.51 -1.94 11.18
N ASP A 138 0.24 -1.59 11.21
CA ASP A 138 -0.85 -2.56 11.19
C ASP A 138 -0.99 -3.18 9.80
N THR A 139 -1.45 -4.43 9.76
CA THR A 139 -1.48 -5.19 8.52
C THR A 139 -2.84 -5.79 8.25
N VAL A 140 -3.33 -5.58 7.04
CA VAL A 140 -4.45 -6.34 6.46
C VAL A 140 -3.85 -7.41 5.56
N VAL A 141 -4.13 -8.67 5.83
CA VAL A 141 -3.69 -9.79 5.00
C VAL A 141 -4.80 -10.15 4.02
N ASN A 142 -4.49 -10.12 2.75
CA ASN A 142 -5.39 -10.60 1.70
C ASN A 142 -5.08 -12.05 1.36
N LEU A 143 -6.12 -12.86 1.31
CA LEU A 143 -6.04 -14.19 0.68
C LEU A 143 -6.28 -14.06 -0.82
N ILE A 144 -5.40 -14.68 -1.60
CA ILE A 144 -5.55 -14.75 -3.05
C ILE A 144 -6.42 -15.94 -3.36
N TYR A 145 -7.65 -15.66 -3.81
CA TYR A 145 -8.58 -16.69 -4.25
C TYR A 145 -8.29 -17.10 -5.68
N SER A 146 -8.20 -18.40 -5.92
CA SER A 146 -8.01 -18.99 -7.23
C SER A 146 -8.91 -20.20 -7.41
N VAL A 147 -9.30 -20.49 -8.64
CA VAL A 147 -10.07 -21.68 -8.95
C VAL A 147 -9.18 -22.69 -9.65
N SER A 148 -8.91 -23.81 -8.99
CA SER A 148 -8.17 -24.93 -9.58
C SER A 148 -8.48 -26.20 -8.79
N PRO A 149 -8.10 -27.41 -9.28
CA PRO A 149 -8.27 -28.64 -8.54
C PRO A 149 -7.58 -28.70 -7.15
N ARG A 150 -6.66 -27.78 -6.88
CA ARG A 150 -5.95 -27.67 -5.59
C ARG A 150 -6.57 -26.64 -4.65
N HIS A 151 -7.34 -25.70 -5.19
CA HIS A 151 -7.95 -24.59 -4.45
C HIS A 151 -9.41 -24.96 -4.12
N THR A 152 -9.58 -25.85 -3.16
CA THR A 152 -10.88 -26.31 -2.67
C THR A 152 -11.35 -25.46 -1.50
N ASP A 153 -12.58 -25.63 -1.07
CA ASP A 153 -13.11 -24.93 0.11
C ASP A 153 -12.31 -25.28 1.37
N GLU A 154 -11.86 -26.54 1.50
CA GLU A 154 -11.00 -26.97 2.60
C GLU A 154 -9.62 -26.30 2.57
N TYR A 155 -9.09 -25.97 1.40
CA TYR A 155 -7.84 -25.22 1.28
C TYR A 155 -7.95 -23.81 1.85
N TYR A 156 -9.13 -23.19 1.75
CA TYR A 156 -9.35 -21.82 2.21
C TYR A 156 -9.94 -21.74 3.63
N ALA A 157 -10.40 -22.88 4.19
CA ALA A 157 -11.02 -22.95 5.52
C ALA A 157 -9.97 -23.01 6.64
#